data_0993b7b9e38a94dd20a2b922377cc024
#
_entry.id   0993b7b9e38a94dd20a2b922377cc024
#
_cell.length_a   1.000
_cell.length_b   1.000
_cell.length_c   1.000
_cell.angle_alpha   90.00
_cell.angle_beta   90.00
_cell.angle_gamma   90.00
#
_symmetry.space_group_name_H-M   'P 1'
#
loop_
_entity.id
_entity.type
_entity.pdbx_description
1 polymer ?
#
loop_
_entity_poly.entity_id
_entity_poly.type
_entity_poly.pdbx_seq_one_letter_code
_entity_poly.pdbx_strand_id
1 'polypeptide(L)'
;MWHLYLIRTKLGHLYTGITQDVQRRFKEHQEGGVKAAKSLKGKRPLKLVYQEEIGSHSLALKTEAAVKKWPKEKKESLVKNKISLRI
;
A
#
# COMPACT_ATOMS: atom_id res chain seq x y z
N MET A 1 7.19 -14.44 0.95
CA MET A 1 5.76 -14.20 0.70
C MET A 1 5.54 -12.74 0.32
N TRP A 2 4.62 -12.51 -0.59
CA TRP A 2 4.29 -11.15 -1.01
C TRP A 2 3.19 -10.58 -0.13
N HIS A 3 3.29 -9.26 0.13
CA HIS A 3 2.35 -8.53 0.97
C HIS A 3 1.76 -7.38 0.18
N LEU A 4 0.51 -7.05 0.49
CA LEU A 4 -0.11 -5.80 0.03
C LEU A 4 -0.03 -4.81 1.18
N TYR A 5 0.26 -3.54 0.87
CA TYR A 5 0.31 -2.50 1.88
C TYR A 5 -0.34 -1.22 1.36
N LEU A 6 -0.83 -0.42 2.29
CA LEU A 6 -1.38 0.91 2.00
C LEU A 6 -0.62 1.93 2.82
N ILE A 7 -0.26 3.04 2.17
CA ILE A 7 0.42 4.16 2.79
C ILE A 7 -0.45 5.39 2.68
N ARG A 8 -0.65 6.09 3.79
CA ARG A 8 -1.36 7.37 3.80
C ARG A 8 -0.34 8.49 3.62
N THR A 9 -0.60 9.38 2.67
CA THR A 9 0.27 10.53 2.42
C THR A 9 -0.13 11.71 3.29
N LYS A 10 0.71 12.75 3.28
CA LYS A 10 0.47 13.99 3.99
C LYS A 10 -0.92 14.57 3.75
N LEU A 11 -1.42 14.48 2.53
CA LEU A 11 -2.74 15.02 2.16
C LEU A 11 -3.88 14.03 2.39
N GLY A 12 -3.61 12.87 2.97
CA GLY A 12 -4.64 11.88 3.26
C GLY A 12 -4.93 10.91 2.13
N HIS A 13 -4.20 10.97 1.03
CA HIS A 13 -4.37 10.01 -0.07
C HIS A 13 -3.79 8.65 0.33
N LEU A 14 -4.32 7.59 -0.28
CA LEU A 14 -3.85 6.23 -0.02
C LEU A 14 -3.09 5.71 -1.24
N TYR A 15 -1.86 5.27 -1.01
CA TYR A 15 -1.04 4.60 -2.01
C TYR A 15 -1.08 3.10 -1.75
N THR A 16 -1.29 2.31 -2.82
CA THR A 16 -1.34 0.85 -2.75
C THR A 16 -0.10 0.25 -3.41
N GLY A 17 0.55 -0.68 -2.74
CA GLY A 17 1.71 -1.36 -3.30
C GLY A 17 1.83 -2.78 -2.83
N ILE A 18 2.75 -3.53 -3.43
CA ILE A 18 3.10 -4.89 -3.00
C ILE A 18 4.60 -4.99 -2.83
N THR A 19 5.03 -5.85 -1.90
CA THR A 19 6.45 -6.09 -1.64
C THR A 19 6.62 -7.38 -0.87
N GLN A 20 7.81 -7.92 -0.88
CA GLN A 20 8.18 -9.06 -0.03
C GLN A 20 8.63 -8.61 1.36
N ASP A 21 8.98 -7.33 1.52
CA ASP A 21 9.47 -6.79 2.79
C ASP A 21 8.86 -5.40 3.00
N VAL A 22 7.75 -5.37 3.74
CA VAL A 22 6.98 -4.13 3.94
C VAL A 22 7.80 -3.08 4.68
N GLN A 23 8.54 -3.46 5.72
CA GLN A 23 9.30 -2.49 6.51
C GLN A 23 10.40 -1.82 5.69
N ARG A 24 11.13 -2.61 4.91
CA ARG A 24 12.17 -2.08 4.04
C ARG A 24 11.58 -1.17 2.97
N ARG A 25 10.49 -1.61 2.33
CA ARG A 25 9.89 -0.83 1.25
C ARG A 25 9.30 0.48 1.76
N PHE A 26 8.67 0.44 2.93
CA PHE A 26 8.15 1.66 3.55
C PHE A 26 9.29 2.64 3.86
N LYS A 27 10.40 2.13 4.37
CA LYS A 27 11.56 2.97 4.65
C LYS A 27 12.11 3.63 3.38
N GLU A 28 12.19 2.87 2.28
CA GLU A 28 12.63 3.39 0.99
C GLU A 28 11.70 4.54 0.53
N HIS A 29 10.40 4.36 0.66
CA HIS A 29 9.44 5.41 0.31
C HIS A 29 9.60 6.64 1.22
N GLN A 30 9.78 6.42 2.51
CA GLN A 30 9.90 7.50 3.49
C GLN A 30 11.16 8.31 3.27
N GLU A 31 12.25 7.66 2.89
CA GLU A 31 13.51 8.35 2.61
C GLU A 31 13.44 9.20 1.34
N GLY A 32 12.55 8.86 0.42
CA GLY A 32 12.34 9.65 -0.79
C GLY A 32 13.45 9.61 -1.81
N GLY A 33 14.34 8.61 -1.74
CA GLY A 33 15.42 8.43 -2.69
C GLY A 33 14.96 7.86 -4.02
N VAL A 34 15.92 7.41 -4.83
CA VAL A 34 15.63 6.88 -6.18
C VAL A 34 14.74 5.65 -6.15
N LYS A 35 14.71 4.91 -5.05
CA LYS A 35 13.89 3.71 -4.91
C LYS A 35 12.44 4.02 -4.51
N ALA A 36 12.15 5.25 -4.09
CA ALA A 36 10.78 5.62 -3.70
C ALA A 36 9.88 5.69 -4.92
N ALA A 37 8.60 5.34 -4.75
CA ALA A 37 7.64 5.51 -5.82
C ALA A 37 7.49 6.99 -6.15
N LYS A 38 7.38 7.31 -7.44
CA LYS A 38 7.25 8.71 -7.89
C LYS A 38 6.04 9.38 -7.27
N SER A 39 4.93 8.66 -7.13
CA SER A 39 3.70 9.19 -6.58
C SER A 39 3.81 9.54 -5.09
N LEU A 40 4.85 9.07 -4.41
CA LEU A 40 5.07 9.35 -3.00
C LEU A 40 6.12 10.42 -2.74
N LYS A 41 6.87 10.82 -3.77
CA LYS A 41 7.91 11.84 -3.62
C LYS A 41 7.27 13.17 -3.31
N GLY A 42 7.82 13.88 -2.32
CA GLY A 42 7.30 15.17 -1.91
C GLY A 42 6.02 15.12 -1.10
N LYS A 43 5.55 13.93 -0.72
CA LYS A 43 4.27 13.78 -0.01
C LYS A 43 4.44 13.31 1.43
N ARG A 44 5.66 13.40 1.95
CA ARG A 44 5.93 13.09 3.35
C ARG A 44 5.31 14.14 4.28
N PRO A 45 4.97 13.76 5.50
CA PRO A 45 5.21 12.47 6.12
C PRO A 45 4.28 11.39 5.58
N LEU A 46 4.81 10.17 5.49
CA LEU A 46 4.06 8.98 5.07
C LEU A 46 3.74 8.14 6.30
N LYS A 47 2.61 7.45 6.25
CA LYS A 47 2.20 6.56 7.33
C LYS A 47 1.76 5.22 6.76
N LEU A 48 2.36 4.14 7.23
CA LEU A 48 1.93 2.79 6.88
C LEU A 48 0.65 2.51 7.66
N VAL A 49 -0.47 2.34 6.97
CA VAL A 49 -1.78 2.19 7.63
C VAL A 49 -2.40 0.82 7.44
N TYR A 50 -1.83 -0.01 6.57
CA TYR A 50 -2.34 -1.36 6.36
C TYR A 50 -1.27 -2.24 5.73
N GLN A 51 -1.22 -3.51 6.13
CA GLN A 51 -0.40 -4.51 5.47
C GLN A 51 -1.03 -5.88 5.69
N GLU A 52 -0.93 -6.73 4.69
CA GLU A 52 -1.46 -8.10 4.78
C GLU A 52 -0.64 -9.02 3.89
N GLU A 53 -0.34 -10.21 4.40
CA GLU A 53 0.34 -11.23 3.62
C GLU A 53 -0.64 -11.83 2.62
N ILE A 54 -0.25 -11.86 1.34
CA ILE A 54 -1.11 -12.35 0.26
C ILE A 54 -0.67 -13.73 -0.20
N GLY A 55 0.63 -13.92 -0.44
CA GLY A 55 1.16 -15.19 -0.91
C GLY A 55 2.08 -15.03 -2.11
N SER A 56 1.69 -15.59 -3.25
CA SER A 56 2.52 -15.56 -4.46
C SER A 56 2.55 -14.17 -5.09
N HIS A 57 3.57 -13.91 -5.90
CA HIS A 57 3.68 -12.66 -6.65
C HIS A 57 2.48 -12.46 -7.58
N SER A 58 2.06 -13.51 -8.26
CA SER A 58 0.91 -13.45 -9.17
C SER A 58 -0.36 -13.02 -8.45
N LEU A 59 -0.64 -13.63 -7.29
CA LEU A 59 -1.82 -13.29 -6.51
C LEU A 59 -1.72 -11.86 -5.97
N ALA A 60 -0.54 -11.45 -5.53
CA ALA A 60 -0.33 -10.09 -5.03
C ALA A 60 -0.57 -9.05 -6.13
N LEU A 61 -0.11 -9.32 -7.36
CA LEU A 61 -0.35 -8.42 -8.49
C LEU A 61 -1.84 -8.28 -8.78
N LYS A 62 -2.59 -9.38 -8.75
CA LYS A 62 -4.04 -9.32 -8.96
C LYS A 62 -4.72 -8.52 -7.87
N THR A 63 -4.33 -8.75 -6.62
CA THR A 63 -4.88 -8.03 -5.48
C THR A 63 -4.59 -6.55 -5.57
N GLU A 64 -3.37 -6.18 -5.90
CA GLU A 64 -2.98 -4.78 -6.06
C GLU A 64 -3.82 -4.10 -7.14
N ALA A 65 -3.96 -4.75 -8.30
CA ALA A 65 -4.73 -4.18 -9.41
C ALA A 65 -6.18 -3.94 -9.02
N ALA A 66 -6.77 -4.89 -8.29
CA ALA A 66 -8.15 -4.77 -7.82
C ALA A 66 -8.30 -3.62 -6.82
N VAL A 67 -7.43 -3.56 -5.82
CA VAL A 67 -7.50 -2.54 -4.76
C VAL A 67 -7.26 -1.14 -5.33
N LYS A 68 -6.35 -1.00 -6.29
CA LYS A 68 -6.10 0.29 -6.92
C LYS A 68 -7.34 0.89 -7.59
N LYS A 69 -8.26 0.04 -8.03
CA LYS A 69 -9.50 0.47 -8.67
C LYS A 69 -10.62 0.76 -7.68
N TRP A 70 -10.43 0.42 -6.42
CA TRP A 70 -11.46 0.66 -5.40
C TRP A 70 -11.65 2.16 -5.17
N PRO A 71 -12.87 2.61 -4.88
CA PRO A 71 -13.06 3.98 -4.42
C PRO A 71 -12.39 4.18 -3.06
N LYS A 72 -12.07 5.43 -2.75
CA LYS A 72 -11.36 5.76 -1.51
C LYS A 72 -12.09 5.22 -0.28
N GLU A 73 -13.41 5.30 -0.26
CA GLU A 73 -14.23 4.85 0.88
C GLU A 73 -14.00 3.37 1.18
N LYS A 74 -13.90 2.55 0.13
CA LYS A 74 -13.66 1.12 0.30
C LYS A 74 -12.25 0.85 0.81
N LYS A 75 -11.26 1.60 0.32
CA LYS A 75 -9.89 1.50 0.83
C LYS A 75 -9.82 1.91 2.30
N GLU A 76 -10.53 2.97 2.69
CA GLU A 76 -10.59 3.39 4.09
C GLU A 76 -11.23 2.32 4.96
N SER A 77 -12.27 1.64 4.46
CA SER A 77 -12.90 0.55 5.19
C SER A 77 -11.93 -0.61 5.43
N LEU A 78 -11.06 -0.89 4.46
CA LEU A 78 -10.02 -1.90 4.62
C LEU A 78 -9.02 -1.48 5.71
N VAL A 79 -8.58 -0.23 5.69
CA VAL A 79 -7.65 0.31 6.68
C VAL A 79 -8.23 0.21 8.08
N LYS A 80 -9.54 0.43 8.23
CA LYS A 80 -10.24 0.37 9.52
C LYS A 80 -10.69 -1.03 9.90
N ASN A 81 -10.31 -2.04 9.13
CA ASN A 81 -10.69 -3.44 9.35
C ASN A 81 -12.19 -3.70 9.32
N LYS A 82 -12.93 -2.85 8.60
CA LYS A 82 -14.39 -3.05 8.44
C LYS A 82 -14.72 -4.04 7.34
N ILE A 83 -13.79 -4.27 6.42
CA ILE A 83 -13.91 -5.28 5.36
C ILE A 83 -12.59 -6.04 5.28
N SER A 84 -12.62 -7.22 4.67
CA SER A 84 -11.41 -8.01 4.45
C SER A 84 -11.04 -8.04 2.98
N LEU A 85 -9.77 -8.35 2.70
CA LEU A 85 -9.25 -8.51 1.35
C LEU A 85 -9.69 -9.84 0.77
N ARG A 86 -10.92 -9.90 0.31
CA ARG A 86 -11.43 -11.06 -0.41
C ARG A 86 -11.69 -10.66 -1.84
N ILE A 87 -10.97 -11.32 -2.71
CA ILE A 87 -11.07 -11.05 -4.14
C ILE A 87 -11.42 -12.31 -4.87
#